data_491a9768d5627ecae3ade76486123a01
#
_entry.id   491a9768d5627ecae3ade76486123a01
#
_cell.length_a   1.000
_cell.length_b   1.000
_cell.length_c   1.000
_cell.angle_alpha   90.00
_cell.angle_beta   90.00
_cell.angle_gamma   90.00
#
_symmetry.space_group_name_H-M   'P 1'
#
loop_
_entity.id
_entity.type
_entity.pdbx_description
1 polymer ?
#
loop_
_entity_poly.entity_id
_entity_poly.type
_entity_poly.pdbx_seq_one_letter_code
_entity_poly.pdbx_strand_id
1 'polypeptide(L)'
;MPLHLRMLFPAFTLATGFALGFIQPTGLLLGSAFAALLLVCDRYLPNWLWLMLTLLGGIALAAHLLPGFNPWQLWKPRRLSVDAAPYALRLSWDKLLLGTTLLAWWLAQAPRPAISHRRAGLTCVVTLLSVPLMAIALGLVAWQPKWPEGLLLWLAVNLGVAVMAEELLFRGVLQPALIKRLGVWPGVLLTASLFGAAHLPFSALFALLATVAGLGYGLVFLYSGRLSLAIALHAAVNLLHVLLLSYPLRLT
;
A
#
# COMPACT_ATOMS: atom_id res chain seq x y z
N MET A 1 -1.65 2.19 -22.65
CA MET A 1 -1.35 0.74 -22.81
C MET A 1 -2.61 0.00 -23.19
N PRO A 2 -2.64 -0.87 -24.25
CA PRO A 2 -3.83 -1.61 -24.67
C PRO A 2 -4.28 -2.62 -23.60
N LEU A 3 -5.59 -2.96 -23.62
CA LEU A 3 -6.23 -3.78 -22.58
C LEU A 3 -5.58 -5.16 -22.41
N HIS A 4 -5.28 -5.85 -23.52
CA HIS A 4 -4.66 -7.19 -23.48
C HIS A 4 -3.31 -7.19 -22.75
N LEU A 5 -2.49 -6.14 -22.91
CA LEU A 5 -1.22 -6.02 -22.17
C LEU A 5 -1.46 -5.71 -20.69
N ARG A 6 -2.49 -4.93 -20.37
CA ARG A 6 -2.85 -4.65 -18.97
C ARG A 6 -3.32 -5.91 -18.24
N MET A 7 -4.07 -6.78 -18.92
CA MET A 7 -4.54 -8.04 -18.36
C MET A 7 -3.41 -9.02 -18.02
N LEU A 8 -2.23 -8.88 -18.63
CA LEU A 8 -1.08 -9.75 -18.30
C LEU A 8 -0.62 -9.60 -16.86
N PHE A 9 -0.75 -8.44 -16.25
CA PHE A 9 -0.31 -8.20 -14.86
C PHE A 9 -1.08 -9.08 -13.85
N PRO A 10 -2.42 -8.95 -13.72
CA PRO A 10 -3.16 -9.82 -12.81
C PRO A 10 -3.15 -11.29 -13.27
N ALA A 11 -3.16 -11.56 -14.57
CA ALA A 11 -3.13 -12.93 -15.09
C ALA A 11 -1.84 -13.66 -14.69
N PHE A 12 -0.68 -13.00 -14.80
CA PHE A 12 0.59 -13.58 -14.34
C PHE A 12 0.58 -13.85 -12.84
N THR A 13 0.08 -12.92 -12.03
CA THR A 13 -0.04 -13.09 -10.57
C THR A 13 -0.93 -14.28 -10.22
N LEU A 14 -2.12 -14.37 -10.84
CA LEU A 14 -3.07 -15.45 -10.61
C LEU A 14 -2.53 -16.80 -11.07
N ALA A 15 -1.97 -16.87 -12.28
CA ALA A 15 -1.41 -18.09 -12.84
C ALA A 15 -0.24 -18.61 -12.00
N THR A 16 0.69 -17.74 -11.61
CA THR A 16 1.85 -18.12 -10.79
C THR A 16 1.40 -18.58 -9.40
N GLY A 17 0.54 -17.82 -8.71
CA GLY A 17 0.05 -18.18 -7.39
C GLY A 17 -0.76 -19.49 -7.39
N PHE A 18 -1.53 -19.75 -8.46
CA PHE A 18 -2.27 -20.99 -8.64
C PHE A 18 -1.32 -22.17 -8.92
N ALA A 19 -0.38 -22.01 -9.84
CA ALA A 19 0.59 -23.06 -10.18
C ALA A 19 1.48 -23.45 -8.99
N LEU A 20 1.79 -22.50 -8.10
CA LEU A 20 2.53 -22.74 -6.87
C LEU A 20 1.66 -23.26 -5.71
N GLY A 21 0.34 -23.37 -5.87
CA GLY A 21 -0.59 -23.89 -4.87
C GLY A 21 -1.00 -22.89 -3.78
N PHE A 22 -0.64 -21.61 -3.91
CA PHE A 22 -1.01 -20.58 -2.94
C PHE A 22 -2.36 -19.92 -3.24
N ILE A 23 -2.82 -19.95 -4.50
CA ILE A 23 -4.14 -19.50 -4.89
C ILE A 23 -5.00 -20.74 -5.22
N GLN A 24 -6.10 -20.89 -4.51
CA GLN A 24 -7.08 -21.96 -4.74
C GLN A 24 -8.06 -21.60 -5.86
N PRO A 25 -8.87 -22.54 -6.40
CA PRO A 25 -9.86 -22.23 -7.43
C PRO A 25 -10.83 -21.10 -7.08
N THR A 26 -11.25 -21.00 -5.81
CA THR A 26 -12.09 -19.89 -5.33
C THR A 26 -11.39 -18.55 -5.40
N GLY A 27 -10.10 -18.47 -4.99
CA GLY A 27 -9.28 -17.28 -5.11
C GLY A 27 -9.01 -16.90 -6.56
N LEU A 28 -8.81 -17.88 -7.45
CA LEU A 28 -8.66 -17.65 -8.88
C LEU A 28 -9.93 -17.02 -9.48
N LEU A 29 -11.11 -17.54 -9.13
CA LEU A 29 -12.40 -17.00 -9.58
C LEU A 29 -12.60 -15.56 -9.09
N LEU A 30 -12.46 -15.33 -7.77
CA LEU A 30 -12.67 -14.01 -7.15
C LEU A 30 -11.64 -12.98 -7.65
N GLY A 31 -10.38 -13.39 -7.78
CA GLY A 31 -9.32 -12.54 -8.31
C GLY A 31 -9.52 -12.17 -9.78
N SER A 32 -9.97 -13.12 -10.60
CA SER A 32 -10.31 -12.87 -12.01
C SER A 32 -11.52 -11.92 -12.13
N ALA A 33 -12.55 -12.10 -11.28
CA ALA A 33 -13.69 -11.21 -11.21
C ALA A 33 -13.28 -9.77 -10.82
N PHE A 34 -12.39 -9.61 -9.84
CA PHE A 34 -11.85 -8.31 -9.46
C PHE A 34 -11.05 -7.66 -10.59
N ALA A 35 -10.19 -8.42 -11.28
CA ALA A 35 -9.42 -7.91 -12.41
C ALA A 35 -10.33 -7.48 -13.58
N ALA A 36 -11.37 -8.26 -13.88
CA ALA A 36 -12.36 -7.91 -14.88
C ALA A 36 -13.17 -6.67 -14.49
N LEU A 37 -13.62 -6.57 -13.24
CA LEU A 37 -14.29 -5.39 -12.71
C LEU A 37 -13.46 -4.13 -12.92
N LEU A 38 -12.18 -4.17 -12.55
CA LEU A 38 -11.32 -2.99 -12.56
C LEU A 38 -10.86 -2.60 -13.96
N LEU A 39 -10.52 -3.57 -14.82
CA LEU A 39 -9.88 -3.32 -16.12
C LEU A 39 -10.84 -3.32 -17.31
N VAL A 40 -12.01 -3.94 -17.18
CA VAL A 40 -12.98 -4.10 -18.27
C VAL A 40 -14.27 -3.33 -17.97
N CYS A 41 -14.80 -3.45 -16.74
CA CYS A 41 -16.12 -2.89 -16.41
C CYS A 41 -16.10 -1.36 -16.19
N ASP A 42 -14.93 -0.72 -16.17
CA ASP A 42 -14.80 0.75 -16.06
C ASP A 42 -15.56 1.52 -17.14
N ARG A 43 -15.74 0.91 -18.33
CA ARG A 43 -16.46 1.49 -19.47
C ARG A 43 -17.95 1.16 -19.54
N TYR A 44 -18.44 0.23 -18.69
CA TYR A 44 -19.83 -0.25 -18.69
C TYR A 44 -20.60 0.19 -17.45
N LEU A 45 -19.90 0.40 -16.32
CA LEU A 45 -20.51 0.78 -15.06
C LEU A 45 -20.51 2.30 -14.86
N PRO A 46 -21.53 2.84 -14.19
CA PRO A 46 -21.48 4.23 -13.70
C PRO A 46 -20.24 4.43 -12.81
N ASN A 47 -19.55 5.56 -12.96
CA ASN A 47 -18.29 5.85 -12.26
C ASN A 47 -18.35 5.64 -10.73
N TRP A 48 -19.50 5.99 -10.11
CA TRP A 48 -19.67 5.84 -8.67
C TRP A 48 -19.73 4.35 -8.25
N LEU A 49 -20.42 3.52 -9.06
CA LEU A 49 -20.57 2.09 -8.79
C LEU A 49 -19.25 1.36 -9.01
N TRP A 50 -18.56 1.65 -10.14
CA TRP A 50 -17.23 1.13 -10.41
C TRP A 50 -16.25 1.47 -9.27
N LEU A 51 -16.23 2.74 -8.82
CA LEU A 51 -15.38 3.19 -7.72
C LEU A 51 -15.71 2.45 -6.42
N MET A 52 -17.00 2.35 -6.07
CA MET A 52 -17.44 1.66 -4.85
C MET A 52 -17.01 0.20 -4.86
N LEU A 53 -17.29 -0.53 -5.95
CA LEU A 53 -16.92 -1.95 -6.08
C LEU A 53 -15.39 -2.15 -6.09
N THR A 54 -14.64 -1.26 -6.74
CA THR A 54 -13.17 -1.27 -6.74
C THR A 54 -12.60 -1.07 -5.34
N LEU A 55 -13.15 -0.12 -4.57
CA LEU A 55 -12.71 0.12 -3.20
C LEU A 55 -13.09 -1.03 -2.27
N LEU A 56 -14.32 -1.54 -2.35
CA LEU A 56 -14.75 -2.68 -1.52
C LEU A 56 -13.94 -3.95 -1.83
N GLY A 57 -13.77 -4.30 -3.11
CA GLY A 57 -12.95 -5.43 -3.53
C GLY A 57 -11.48 -5.25 -3.18
N GLY A 58 -10.94 -4.04 -3.37
CA GLY A 58 -9.56 -3.70 -3.01
C GLY A 58 -9.30 -3.79 -1.50
N ILE A 59 -10.22 -3.30 -0.67
CA ILE A 59 -10.14 -3.43 0.79
C ILE A 59 -10.25 -4.90 1.20
N ALA A 60 -11.18 -5.66 0.60
CA ALA A 60 -11.34 -7.08 0.90
C ALA A 60 -10.07 -7.90 0.58
N LEU A 61 -9.39 -7.61 -0.54
CA LEU A 61 -8.09 -8.20 -0.88
C LEU A 61 -6.99 -7.73 0.07
N ALA A 62 -6.90 -6.42 0.35
CA ALA A 62 -5.87 -5.86 1.22
C ALA A 62 -5.97 -6.35 2.67
N ALA A 63 -7.18 -6.58 3.16
CA ALA A 63 -7.49 -7.05 4.51
C ALA A 63 -7.57 -8.59 4.63
N HIS A 64 -7.23 -9.34 3.56
CA HIS A 64 -7.24 -10.82 3.54
C HIS A 64 -8.62 -11.43 3.82
N LEU A 65 -9.71 -10.76 3.41
CA LEU A 65 -11.08 -11.20 3.67
C LEU A 65 -11.62 -12.18 2.62
N LEU A 66 -10.96 -12.27 1.45
CA LEU A 66 -11.41 -13.16 0.39
C LEU A 66 -10.81 -14.55 0.57
N PRO A 67 -11.61 -15.62 0.46
CA PRO A 67 -11.12 -16.99 0.54
C PRO A 67 -10.29 -17.38 -0.67
N GLY A 68 -9.44 -18.39 -0.49
CA GLY A 68 -8.66 -18.99 -1.57
C GLY A 68 -7.31 -18.34 -1.85
N PHE A 69 -6.84 -17.46 -0.96
CA PHE A 69 -5.49 -16.87 -1.00
C PHE A 69 -4.71 -17.26 0.24
N ASN A 70 -3.68 -18.08 0.07
CA ASN A 70 -2.79 -18.48 1.16
C ASN A 70 -1.48 -17.70 1.08
N PRO A 71 -1.00 -17.11 2.17
CA PRO A 71 0.27 -16.39 2.15
C PRO A 71 1.45 -17.35 2.00
N TRP A 72 2.47 -16.95 1.24
CA TRP A 72 3.74 -17.67 1.18
C TRP A 72 4.67 -17.16 2.28
N GLN A 73 4.99 -18.01 3.25
CA GLN A 73 5.94 -17.67 4.30
C GLN A 73 7.37 -17.75 3.78
N LEU A 74 8.00 -16.58 3.59
CA LEU A 74 9.36 -16.42 3.09
C LEU A 74 10.40 -16.48 4.21
N TRP A 75 10.07 -15.91 5.39
CA TRP A 75 10.87 -16.06 6.61
C TRP A 75 10.07 -16.73 7.71
N LYS A 76 10.70 -17.64 8.43
CA LYS A 76 10.18 -18.12 9.70
C LYS A 76 10.17 -16.97 10.72
N PRO A 77 9.27 -16.98 11.72
CA PRO A 77 9.27 -15.97 12.76
C PRO A 77 10.64 -15.83 13.42
N ARG A 78 11.19 -14.63 13.43
CA ARG A 78 12.47 -14.31 14.06
C ARG A 78 12.45 -12.90 14.65
N ARG A 79 13.18 -12.69 15.74
CA ARG A 79 13.29 -11.36 16.33
C ARG A 79 14.28 -10.52 15.52
N LEU A 80 13.80 -9.37 15.05
CA LEU A 80 14.63 -8.34 14.40
C LEU A 80 15.08 -7.28 15.40
N SER A 81 14.35 -7.13 16.52
CA SER A 81 14.64 -6.20 17.62
C SER A 81 14.42 -6.89 18.96
N VAL A 82 15.24 -6.56 19.96
CA VAL A 82 15.21 -7.22 21.29
C VAL A 82 13.92 -6.93 22.05
N ASP A 83 13.29 -5.78 21.80
CA ASP A 83 12.10 -5.27 22.46
C ASP A 83 10.82 -5.43 21.61
N ALA A 84 10.88 -6.22 20.54
CA ALA A 84 9.74 -6.42 19.65
C ALA A 84 9.36 -7.90 19.51
N ALA A 85 8.12 -8.15 19.07
CA ALA A 85 7.66 -9.50 18.77
C ALA A 85 8.42 -10.12 17.57
N PRO A 86 8.51 -11.45 17.48
CA PRO A 86 9.07 -12.11 16.30
C PRO A 86 8.30 -11.71 15.04
N TYR A 87 9.04 -11.40 13.99
CA TYR A 87 8.50 -11.03 12.68
C TYR A 87 8.66 -12.17 11.68
N ALA A 88 7.62 -12.46 10.92
CA ALA A 88 7.63 -13.40 9.80
C ALA A 88 7.37 -12.63 8.49
N LEU A 89 8.26 -12.78 7.51
CA LEU A 89 8.02 -12.21 6.20
C LEU A 89 7.10 -13.13 5.40
N ARG A 90 6.01 -12.58 4.90
CA ARG A 90 5.02 -13.31 4.09
C ARG A 90 4.74 -12.55 2.80
N LEU A 91 4.68 -13.26 1.68
CA LEU A 91 4.14 -12.73 0.44
C LEU A 91 2.65 -13.02 0.41
N SER A 92 1.86 -11.96 0.39
CA SER A 92 0.38 -12.02 0.35
C SER A 92 -0.08 -11.93 -1.10
N TRP A 93 -0.57 -13.03 -1.63
CA TRP A 93 -0.98 -13.12 -3.05
C TRP A 93 -2.19 -12.25 -3.40
N ASP A 94 -3.10 -12.05 -2.48
CA ASP A 94 -4.23 -11.14 -2.60
C ASP A 94 -3.79 -9.67 -2.68
N LYS A 95 -2.86 -9.21 -1.82
CA LYS A 95 -2.27 -7.87 -1.94
C LYS A 95 -1.45 -7.71 -3.22
N LEU A 96 -0.69 -8.73 -3.61
CA LEU A 96 0.06 -8.71 -4.86
C LEU A 96 -0.88 -8.59 -6.07
N LEU A 97 -2.00 -9.34 -6.07
CA LEU A 97 -3.02 -9.25 -7.10
C LEU A 97 -3.66 -7.84 -7.13
N LEU A 98 -4.01 -7.30 -5.97
CA LEU A 98 -4.52 -5.93 -5.86
C LEU A 98 -3.54 -4.93 -6.47
N GLY A 99 -2.28 -4.97 -6.04
CA GLY A 99 -1.23 -4.07 -6.52
C GLY A 99 -1.00 -4.17 -8.02
N THR A 100 -0.87 -5.39 -8.55
CA THR A 100 -0.62 -5.62 -9.99
C THR A 100 -1.82 -5.22 -10.85
N THR A 101 -3.06 -5.47 -10.38
CA THR A 101 -4.27 -5.06 -11.11
C THR A 101 -4.44 -3.54 -11.12
N LEU A 102 -4.24 -2.89 -9.97
CA LEU A 102 -4.29 -1.42 -9.86
C LEU A 102 -3.16 -0.76 -10.66
N LEU A 103 -1.95 -1.35 -10.68
CA LEU A 103 -0.85 -0.86 -11.51
C LEU A 103 -1.20 -0.93 -12.99
N ALA A 104 -1.78 -2.04 -13.45
CA ALA A 104 -2.23 -2.20 -14.82
C ALA A 104 -3.28 -1.15 -15.21
N TRP A 105 -4.18 -0.81 -14.31
CA TRP A 105 -5.15 0.28 -14.50
C TRP A 105 -4.46 1.65 -14.49
N TRP A 106 -3.56 1.91 -13.54
CA TRP A 106 -2.85 3.17 -13.40
C TRP A 106 -2.00 3.54 -14.63
N LEU A 107 -1.33 2.55 -15.23
CA LEU A 107 -0.51 2.73 -16.43
C LEU A 107 -1.31 3.18 -17.68
N ALA A 108 -2.63 3.13 -17.62
CA ALA A 108 -3.51 3.67 -18.65
C ALA A 108 -4.04 5.08 -18.34
N GLN A 109 -3.76 5.60 -17.14
CA GLN A 109 -4.21 6.93 -16.76
C GLN A 109 -3.32 8.03 -17.36
N ALA A 110 -3.90 9.19 -17.61
CA ALA A 110 -3.14 10.35 -18.07
C ALA A 110 -2.19 10.85 -16.97
N PRO A 111 -0.99 11.29 -17.34
CA PRO A 111 -0.06 11.95 -16.41
C PRO A 111 -0.70 13.17 -15.75
N ARG A 112 -0.38 13.42 -14.50
CA ARG A 112 -0.84 14.60 -13.76
C ARG A 112 0.25 15.65 -13.73
N PRO A 113 -0.09 16.93 -13.92
CA PRO A 113 0.89 18.00 -13.82
C PRO A 113 1.35 18.16 -12.37
N ALA A 114 2.64 18.50 -12.19
CA ALA A 114 3.16 18.89 -10.90
C ALA A 114 2.67 20.30 -10.53
N ILE A 115 2.23 20.49 -9.27
CA ILE A 115 1.88 21.80 -8.73
C ILE A 115 3.14 22.53 -8.27
N SER A 116 4.03 21.81 -7.55
CA SER A 116 5.27 22.38 -7.02
C SER A 116 6.26 21.29 -6.60
N HIS A 117 7.38 21.18 -7.32
CA HIS A 117 8.46 20.28 -6.94
C HIS A 117 9.12 20.65 -5.61
N ARG A 118 9.20 21.96 -5.29
CA ARG A 118 9.75 22.44 -4.01
C ARG A 118 8.88 21.97 -2.84
N ARG A 119 7.55 22.12 -2.94
CA ARG A 119 6.64 21.64 -1.88
C ARG A 119 6.67 20.12 -1.77
N ALA A 120 6.76 19.40 -2.86
CA ALA A 120 6.90 17.94 -2.83
C ALA A 120 8.19 17.52 -2.11
N GLY A 121 9.33 18.12 -2.44
CA GLY A 121 10.61 17.85 -1.77
C GLY A 121 10.59 18.18 -0.27
N LEU A 122 10.05 19.36 0.09
CA LEU A 122 9.91 19.73 1.50
C LEU A 122 9.02 18.73 2.25
N THR A 123 7.89 18.31 1.66
CA THR A 123 7.00 17.31 2.26
C THR A 123 7.72 15.97 2.45
N CYS A 124 8.55 15.52 1.50
CA CYS A 124 9.37 14.33 1.67
C CYS A 124 10.27 14.43 2.90
N VAL A 125 11.03 15.53 3.03
CA VAL A 125 11.95 15.73 4.15
C VAL A 125 11.19 15.77 5.48
N VAL A 126 10.11 16.55 5.56
CA VAL A 126 9.28 16.66 6.78
C VAL A 126 8.72 15.30 7.17
N THR A 127 8.19 14.52 6.22
CA THR A 127 7.62 13.19 6.50
C THR A 127 8.67 12.20 6.97
N LEU A 128 9.86 12.16 6.32
CA LEU A 128 10.96 11.26 6.69
C LEU A 128 11.53 11.56 8.07
N LEU A 129 11.42 12.80 8.55
CA LEU A 129 11.87 13.18 9.89
C LEU A 129 10.74 13.03 10.92
N SER A 130 9.55 13.55 10.62
CA SER A 130 8.45 13.63 11.62
C SER A 130 7.89 12.26 11.97
N VAL A 131 7.72 11.35 11.00
CA VAL A 131 7.11 10.03 11.25
C VAL A 131 7.97 9.16 12.19
N PRO A 132 9.28 8.96 11.96
CA PRO A 132 10.12 8.21 12.89
C PRO A 132 10.24 8.89 14.26
N LEU A 133 10.40 10.22 14.32
CA LEU A 133 10.49 10.97 15.57
C LEU A 133 9.20 10.86 16.38
N MET A 134 8.04 10.98 15.74
CA MET A 134 6.74 10.81 16.37
C MET A 134 6.55 9.36 16.87
N ALA A 135 6.98 8.36 16.12
CA ALA A 135 6.91 6.95 16.53
C ALA A 135 7.73 6.69 17.81
N ILE A 136 8.92 7.31 17.94
CA ILE A 136 9.75 7.26 19.14
C ILE A 136 9.06 8.02 20.29
N ALA A 137 8.59 9.24 20.04
CA ALA A 137 7.94 10.08 21.07
C ALA A 137 6.67 9.44 21.64
N LEU A 138 5.92 8.70 20.81
CA LEU A 138 4.75 7.92 21.24
C LEU A 138 5.10 6.59 21.93
N GLY A 139 6.38 6.23 22.03
CA GLY A 139 6.83 4.98 22.62
C GLY A 139 6.53 3.72 21.79
N LEU A 140 6.08 3.87 20.54
CA LEU A 140 5.77 2.76 19.64
C LEU A 140 7.03 1.97 19.24
N VAL A 141 8.16 2.66 19.17
CA VAL A 141 9.46 2.12 18.78
C VAL A 141 10.58 2.79 19.59
N ALA A 142 11.76 2.15 19.66
CA ALA A 142 12.99 2.73 20.18
C ALA A 142 14.06 2.81 19.09
N TRP A 143 15.10 3.59 19.29
CA TRP A 143 16.25 3.66 18.42
C TRP A 143 17.06 2.36 18.55
N GLN A 144 17.07 1.56 17.49
CA GLN A 144 17.77 0.28 17.41
C GLN A 144 18.32 0.05 15.99
N PRO A 145 19.43 0.72 15.63
CA PRO A 145 20.05 0.53 14.31
C PRO A 145 20.46 -0.93 14.09
N LYS A 146 20.10 -1.47 12.92
CA LYS A 146 20.40 -2.86 12.54
C LYS A 146 20.39 -3.05 11.04
N TRP A 147 21.02 -4.13 10.59
CA TRP A 147 21.00 -4.58 9.21
C TRP A 147 20.43 -6.00 9.17
N PRO A 148 19.13 -6.17 8.96
CA PRO A 148 18.52 -7.49 8.94
C PRO A 148 19.07 -8.34 7.79
N GLU A 149 19.39 -9.59 8.08
CA GLU A 149 19.67 -10.57 7.03
C GLU A 149 18.49 -10.69 6.07
N GLY A 150 18.74 -10.74 4.75
CA GLY A 150 17.69 -10.79 3.73
C GLY A 150 16.92 -9.47 3.55
N LEU A 151 17.48 -8.32 3.94
CA LEU A 151 16.87 -7.00 3.78
C LEU A 151 16.36 -6.74 2.37
N LEU A 152 17.08 -7.19 1.33
CA LEU A 152 16.65 -7.02 -0.06
C LEU A 152 15.36 -7.77 -0.38
N LEU A 153 15.20 -8.98 0.15
CA LEU A 153 13.95 -9.75 0.01
C LEU A 153 12.81 -9.06 0.75
N TRP A 154 13.08 -8.56 1.98
CA TRP A 154 12.11 -7.77 2.72
C TRP A 154 11.68 -6.53 1.94
N LEU A 155 12.64 -5.79 1.38
CA LEU A 155 12.37 -4.57 0.59
C LEU A 155 11.55 -4.89 -0.66
N ALA A 156 11.89 -5.98 -1.37
CA ALA A 156 11.13 -6.40 -2.56
C ALA A 156 9.67 -6.73 -2.23
N VAL A 157 9.41 -7.44 -1.12
CA VAL A 157 8.05 -7.76 -0.69
C VAL A 157 7.34 -6.52 -0.15
N ASN A 158 8.00 -5.71 0.68
CA ASN A 158 7.41 -4.49 1.22
C ASN A 158 7.01 -3.52 0.10
N LEU A 159 7.93 -3.23 -0.82
CA LEU A 159 7.70 -2.33 -1.94
C LEU A 159 6.70 -2.90 -2.96
N GLY A 160 6.93 -4.14 -3.42
CA GLY A 160 6.19 -4.74 -4.53
C GLY A 160 4.81 -5.27 -4.14
N VAL A 161 4.57 -5.54 -2.87
CA VAL A 161 3.28 -6.09 -2.39
C VAL A 161 2.54 -5.07 -1.54
N ALA A 162 3.10 -4.67 -0.39
CA ALA A 162 2.39 -3.82 0.55
C ALA A 162 2.27 -2.37 0.06
N VAL A 163 3.41 -1.69 -0.11
CA VAL A 163 3.45 -0.25 -0.45
C VAL A 163 2.77 0.01 -1.79
N MET A 164 3.05 -0.80 -2.81
CA MET A 164 2.48 -0.61 -4.14
C MET A 164 0.95 -0.75 -4.11
N ALA A 165 0.41 -1.78 -3.45
CA ALA A 165 -1.03 -1.97 -3.35
C ALA A 165 -1.70 -0.82 -2.60
N GLU A 166 -1.13 -0.39 -1.48
CA GLU A 166 -1.65 0.67 -0.64
C GLU A 166 -1.62 2.03 -1.36
N GLU A 167 -0.49 2.42 -1.95
CA GLU A 167 -0.39 3.71 -2.64
C GLU A 167 -1.27 3.77 -3.89
N LEU A 168 -1.36 2.70 -4.65
CA LEU A 168 -2.27 2.64 -5.80
C LEU A 168 -3.73 2.74 -5.37
N LEU A 169 -4.14 2.08 -4.29
CA LEU A 169 -5.51 2.14 -3.80
C LEU A 169 -5.83 3.53 -3.23
N PHE A 170 -4.99 4.04 -2.32
CA PHE A 170 -5.26 5.29 -1.61
C PHE A 170 -4.96 6.52 -2.47
N ARG A 171 -3.78 6.61 -3.13
CA ARG A 171 -3.38 7.79 -3.90
C ARG A 171 -3.76 7.69 -5.36
N GLY A 172 -3.74 6.47 -5.92
CA GLY A 172 -4.15 6.24 -7.30
C GLY A 172 -5.66 6.38 -7.51
N VAL A 173 -6.46 5.75 -6.65
CA VAL A 173 -7.92 5.66 -6.81
C VAL A 173 -8.67 6.58 -5.84
N LEU A 174 -8.50 6.41 -4.54
CA LEU A 174 -9.34 7.06 -3.52
C LEU A 174 -9.13 8.58 -3.44
N GLN A 175 -7.88 9.03 -3.28
CA GLN A 175 -7.59 10.46 -3.10
C GLN A 175 -8.09 11.32 -4.27
N PRO A 176 -7.88 10.95 -5.55
CA PRO A 176 -8.44 11.72 -6.66
C PRO A 176 -9.96 11.75 -6.69
N ALA A 177 -10.60 10.64 -6.33
CA ALA A 177 -12.06 10.57 -6.29
C ALA A 177 -12.65 11.47 -5.20
N LEU A 178 -12.01 11.53 -4.02
CA LEU A 178 -12.41 12.40 -2.92
C LEU A 178 -12.12 13.87 -3.23
N ILE A 179 -10.96 14.20 -3.81
CA ILE A 179 -10.62 15.55 -4.25
C ILE A 179 -11.66 16.07 -5.26
N LYS A 180 -12.07 15.23 -6.22
CA LYS A 180 -13.07 15.60 -7.22
C LYS A 180 -14.43 15.94 -6.60
N ARG A 181 -14.81 15.28 -5.50
CA ARG A 181 -16.12 15.44 -4.86
C ARG A 181 -16.15 16.47 -3.74
N LEU A 182 -15.08 16.58 -2.96
CA LEU A 182 -15.03 17.33 -1.71
C LEU A 182 -14.09 18.54 -1.77
N GLY A 183 -13.30 18.67 -2.84
CA GLY A 183 -12.23 19.65 -2.92
C GLY A 183 -10.89 19.09 -2.40
N VAL A 184 -9.82 19.88 -2.62
CA VAL A 184 -8.44 19.42 -2.43
C VAL A 184 -8.16 19.03 -0.98
N TRP A 185 -8.37 19.95 -0.04
CA TRP A 185 -7.98 19.72 1.36
C TRP A 185 -8.83 18.65 2.05
N PRO A 186 -10.18 18.69 1.97
CA PRO A 186 -10.99 17.62 2.55
C PRO A 186 -10.69 16.26 1.94
N GLY A 187 -10.43 16.18 0.61
CA GLY A 187 -10.10 14.95 -0.07
C GLY A 187 -8.78 14.35 0.40
N VAL A 188 -7.73 15.16 0.57
CA VAL A 188 -6.43 14.71 1.08
C VAL A 188 -6.52 14.29 2.55
N LEU A 189 -7.16 15.11 3.40
CA LEU A 189 -7.31 14.82 4.82
C LEU A 189 -8.12 13.55 5.07
N LEU A 190 -9.25 13.39 4.39
CA LEU A 190 -10.08 12.19 4.51
C LEU A 190 -9.34 10.94 4.03
N THR A 191 -8.58 11.04 2.92
CA THR A 191 -7.75 9.92 2.46
C THR A 191 -6.70 9.52 3.50
N ALA A 192 -6.02 10.50 4.11
CA ALA A 192 -5.02 10.25 5.15
C ALA A 192 -5.66 9.62 6.40
N SER A 193 -6.83 10.10 6.81
CA SER A 193 -7.57 9.54 7.95
C SER A 193 -8.02 8.10 7.69
N LEU A 194 -8.52 7.79 6.48
CA LEU A 194 -8.89 6.43 6.09
C LEU A 194 -7.68 5.50 5.98
N PHE A 195 -6.52 6.02 5.53
CA PHE A 195 -5.27 5.27 5.55
C PHE A 195 -4.86 4.92 6.99
N GLY A 196 -4.94 5.87 7.91
CA GLY A 196 -4.70 5.61 9.34
C GLY A 196 -5.70 4.63 9.92
N ALA A 197 -7.00 4.77 9.61
CA ALA A 197 -8.05 3.87 10.09
C ALA A 197 -7.83 2.41 9.66
N ALA A 198 -7.28 2.18 8.47
CA ALA A 198 -6.89 0.84 8.02
C ALA A 198 -5.79 0.21 8.88
N HIS A 199 -5.09 0.98 9.71
CA HIS A 199 -4.04 0.52 10.63
C HIS A 199 -4.52 0.37 12.09
N LEU A 200 -5.80 0.65 12.39
CA LEU A 200 -6.40 0.43 13.72
C LEU A 200 -6.19 -0.98 14.31
N PRO A 201 -6.20 -2.06 13.51
CA PRO A 201 -5.94 -3.40 14.04
C PRO A 201 -4.58 -3.56 14.73
N PHE A 202 -3.59 -2.70 14.47
CA PHE A 202 -2.30 -2.71 15.15
C PHE A 202 -2.35 -1.98 16.50
N SER A 203 -2.81 -0.75 16.52
CA SER A 203 -3.19 0.05 17.71
C SER A 203 -3.72 1.42 17.29
N ALA A 204 -4.42 2.13 18.19
CA ALA A 204 -4.90 3.48 17.94
C ALA A 204 -3.73 4.49 17.75
N LEU A 205 -2.64 4.34 18.51
CA LEU A 205 -1.45 5.19 18.37
C LEU A 205 -0.75 4.96 17.03
N PHE A 206 -0.66 3.69 16.59
CA PHE A 206 -0.11 3.38 15.28
C PHE A 206 -1.01 3.91 14.14
N ALA A 207 -2.33 3.84 14.28
CA ALA A 207 -3.28 4.42 13.33
C ALA A 207 -3.12 5.95 13.23
N LEU A 208 -2.88 6.65 14.34
CA LEU A 208 -2.58 8.08 14.36
C LEU A 208 -1.27 8.36 13.61
N LEU A 209 -0.21 7.61 13.88
CA LEU A 209 1.07 7.71 13.18
C LEU A 209 0.91 7.46 11.68
N ALA A 210 0.16 6.43 11.30
CA ALA A 210 -0.15 6.11 9.90
C ALA A 210 -0.96 7.22 9.22
N THR A 211 -1.86 7.90 9.95
CA THR A 211 -2.57 9.09 9.42
C THR A 211 -1.59 10.20 9.05
N VAL A 212 -0.62 10.50 9.92
CA VAL A 212 0.41 11.52 9.66
C VAL A 212 1.29 11.12 8.47
N ALA A 213 1.75 9.87 8.43
CA ALA A 213 2.49 9.33 7.29
C ALA A 213 1.67 9.41 5.99
N GLY A 214 0.40 8.98 6.07
CA GLY A 214 -0.56 9.04 4.99
C GLY A 214 -0.82 10.44 4.46
N LEU A 215 -0.84 11.45 5.33
CA LEU A 215 -0.91 12.86 4.92
C LEU A 215 0.34 13.26 4.11
N GLY A 216 1.52 12.89 4.57
CA GLY A 216 2.77 13.11 3.85
C GLY A 216 2.77 12.50 2.45
N TYR A 217 2.39 11.23 2.31
CA TYR A 217 2.31 10.54 1.02
C TYR A 217 1.27 11.19 0.09
N GLY A 218 0.11 11.57 0.65
CA GLY A 218 -0.95 12.26 -0.09
C GLY A 218 -0.55 13.64 -0.59
N LEU A 219 0.16 14.42 0.21
CA LEU A 219 0.68 15.74 -0.15
C LEU A 219 1.80 15.65 -1.19
N VAL A 220 2.72 14.68 -1.06
CA VAL A 220 3.75 14.46 -2.09
C VAL A 220 3.11 14.11 -3.42
N PHE A 221 2.12 13.24 -3.44
CA PHE A 221 1.36 12.93 -4.66
C PHE A 221 0.65 14.15 -5.22
N LEU A 222 -0.03 14.94 -4.37
CA LEU A 222 -0.71 16.19 -4.77
C LEU A 222 0.26 17.18 -5.44
N TYR A 223 1.40 17.44 -4.79
CA TYR A 223 2.33 18.47 -5.27
C TYR A 223 3.18 18.03 -6.46
N SER A 224 3.55 16.75 -6.53
CA SER A 224 4.39 16.23 -7.61
C SER A 224 3.62 15.73 -8.83
N GLY A 225 2.34 15.36 -8.67
CA GLY A 225 1.58 14.63 -9.67
C GLY A 225 2.08 13.18 -9.91
N ARG A 226 3.09 12.71 -9.18
CA ARG A 226 3.77 11.44 -9.41
C ARG A 226 3.49 10.43 -8.30
N LEU A 227 2.75 9.38 -8.61
CA LEU A 227 2.50 8.29 -7.68
C LEU A 227 3.80 7.57 -7.26
N SER A 228 4.78 7.48 -8.17
CA SER A 228 6.08 6.88 -7.87
C SER A 228 6.83 7.58 -6.73
N LEU A 229 6.66 8.89 -6.55
CA LEU A 229 7.25 9.62 -5.41
C LEU A 229 6.54 9.30 -4.09
N ALA A 230 5.22 9.12 -4.10
CA ALA A 230 4.50 8.66 -2.91
C ALA A 230 4.91 7.23 -2.52
N ILE A 231 5.01 6.33 -3.50
CA ILE A 231 5.53 4.96 -3.32
C ILE A 231 6.95 4.99 -2.75
N ALA A 232 7.85 5.79 -3.33
CA ALA A 232 9.23 5.89 -2.87
C ALA A 232 9.33 6.45 -1.44
N LEU A 233 8.55 7.48 -1.11
CA LEU A 233 8.50 8.05 0.23
C LEU A 233 7.97 7.04 1.25
N HIS A 234 6.90 6.33 0.94
CA HIS A 234 6.34 5.30 1.82
C HIS A 234 7.36 4.16 2.04
N ALA A 235 7.96 3.66 0.98
CA ALA A 235 9.03 2.65 1.09
C ALA A 235 10.22 3.14 1.91
N ALA A 236 10.61 4.41 1.78
CA ALA A 236 11.70 5.02 2.56
C ALA A 236 11.35 5.11 4.05
N VAL A 237 10.12 5.50 4.41
CA VAL A 237 9.66 5.49 5.81
C VAL A 237 9.72 4.09 6.40
N ASN A 238 9.22 3.07 5.66
CA ASN A 238 9.28 1.67 6.11
C ASN A 238 10.72 1.16 6.20
N LEU A 239 11.60 1.58 5.29
CA LEU A 239 13.02 1.23 5.33
C LEU A 239 13.73 1.84 6.53
N LEU A 240 13.48 3.12 6.84
CA LEU A 240 13.98 3.76 8.07
C LEU A 240 13.51 3.02 9.32
N HIS A 241 12.23 2.61 9.35
CA HIS A 241 11.67 1.84 10.46
C HIS A 241 12.43 0.53 10.65
N VAL A 242 12.58 -0.30 9.63
CA VAL A 242 13.23 -1.61 9.78
C VAL A 242 14.73 -1.50 10.07
N LEU A 243 15.41 -0.46 9.56
CA LEU A 243 16.86 -0.29 9.74
C LEU A 243 17.25 0.38 11.06
N LEU A 244 16.45 1.35 11.51
CA LEU A 244 16.87 2.25 12.59
C LEU A 244 16.07 2.09 13.88
N LEU A 245 14.88 1.50 13.82
CA LEU A 245 13.94 1.49 14.94
C LEU A 245 13.56 0.07 15.34
N SER A 246 12.96 -0.11 16.52
CA SER A 246 12.35 -1.39 16.93
C SER A 246 11.39 -1.89 15.84
N TYR A 247 11.50 -3.15 15.44
CA TYR A 247 10.68 -3.71 14.35
C TYR A 247 10.12 -5.09 14.72
N PRO A 248 8.79 -5.35 14.54
CA PRO A 248 7.77 -4.45 13.97
C PRO A 248 7.35 -3.28 14.89
N LEU A 249 6.98 -3.50 16.12
CA LEU A 249 6.66 -2.51 17.15
C LEU A 249 7.16 -3.05 18.49
N ARG A 250 7.39 -2.16 19.47
CA ARG A 250 7.74 -2.55 20.82
C ARG A 250 6.63 -3.37 21.47
N LEU A 251 7.03 -4.34 22.27
CA LEU A 251 6.14 -4.99 23.24
C LEU A 251 5.90 -4.01 24.39
N THR A 252 4.66 -3.65 24.62
CA THR A 252 4.22 -2.84 25.77
C THR A 252 4.00 -3.71 26.98
#